data_88e944535a09d555a71d6df9aa3707b3
#
_entry.id   88e944535a09d555a71d6df9aa3707b3
#
_cell.length_a   1.000
_cell.length_b   1.000
_cell.length_c   1.000
_cell.angle_alpha   90.00
_cell.angle_beta   90.00
_cell.angle_gamma   90.00
#
_symmetry.space_group_name_H-M   'P 1'
#
loop_
_entity.id
_entity.type
_entity.pdbx_description
1 polymer ?
#
loop_
_entity_poly.entity_id
_entity_poly.type
_entity_poly.pdbx_seq_one_letter_code
_entity_poly.pdbx_strand_id
1 'polypeptide(L)'
;PLIPPARLRECDYTARRMTAWPRDTVRDEAGNYIQAWALRGRDGIMHHQNRVCPQFAPEYTRAEVPALAREHGFEAWFFDVMGGGAMECRAPEHPLTRRESIRKRREAFQILGDAGLISGTEEGCESYVGACCYSEGKLSPALYRLNYRESGRSKAHQYTP
;
A
#
# COMPACT_ATOMS: atom_id res chain seq x y z
N PRO A 1 10.29 6.95 13.56
CA PRO A 1 11.51 6.19 13.66
C PRO A 1 11.84 5.62 12.31
N LEU A 2 13.08 5.85 11.86
CA LEU A 2 13.55 5.28 10.63
C LEU A 2 13.49 3.76 10.76
N ILE A 3 12.66 3.14 9.98
CA ILE A 3 12.64 1.70 9.89
C ILE A 3 13.92 1.29 9.18
N PRO A 4 14.69 0.34 9.71
CA PRO A 4 15.89 -0.14 9.05
C PRO A 4 15.61 -0.52 7.60
N PRO A 5 16.59 -0.38 6.70
CA PRO A 5 16.38 -0.64 5.27
C PRO A 5 15.82 -2.02 4.96
N ALA A 6 16.10 -2.97 5.82
CA ALA A 6 15.58 -4.33 5.70
C ALA A 6 14.10 -4.48 6.09
N ARG A 7 13.45 -3.45 6.62
CA ARG A 7 12.06 -3.55 7.04
C ARG A 7 11.09 -3.13 5.95
N LEU A 8 9.88 -3.59 6.12
CA LEU A 8 8.76 -3.37 5.24
C LEU A 8 8.21 -1.97 5.39
N ARG A 9 7.76 -1.36 4.29
CA ARG A 9 7.23 -0.01 4.31
C ARG A 9 5.95 0.17 3.53
N GLU A 10 5.63 -0.70 2.63
CA GLU A 10 4.38 -0.55 1.91
C GLU A 10 3.21 -0.86 2.83
N CYS A 11 2.24 0.02 2.87
CA CYS A 11 1.08 -0.07 3.77
C CYS A 11 1.44 -0.08 5.26
N ASP A 12 2.58 0.46 5.61
CA ASP A 12 3.14 0.36 6.96
C ASP A 12 2.52 1.28 8.00
N TYR A 13 1.71 2.23 7.58
CA TYR A 13 0.88 3.02 8.47
C TYR A 13 -0.02 2.14 9.34
N THR A 14 -0.37 0.95 8.86
CA THR A 14 -1.11 -0.05 9.64
C THR A 14 -0.22 -1.13 10.23
N ALA A 15 1.02 -1.24 9.77
CA ALA A 15 1.89 -2.36 10.07
C ALA A 15 3.10 -2.00 10.92
N ARG A 16 3.06 -0.86 11.59
CA ARG A 16 4.19 -0.31 12.33
C ARG A 16 4.86 -1.30 13.28
N ARG A 17 4.09 -2.18 13.91
CA ARG A 17 4.55 -3.15 14.90
C ARG A 17 4.48 -4.59 14.43
N MET A 18 3.73 -4.84 13.38
CA MET A 18 3.32 -6.19 12.99
C MET A 18 4.16 -6.79 11.88
N THR A 19 4.78 -5.96 11.06
CA THR A 19 5.56 -6.47 9.92
C THR A 19 6.75 -7.30 10.37
N ALA A 20 6.86 -8.48 9.82
CA ALA A 20 7.96 -9.40 10.05
C ALA A 20 8.83 -9.51 8.80
N TRP A 21 9.84 -8.67 8.71
CA TRP A 21 10.83 -8.78 7.64
C TRP A 21 11.80 -9.94 7.94
N PRO A 22 12.16 -10.77 6.95
CA PRO A 22 11.74 -10.73 5.54
C PRO A 22 10.47 -11.55 5.23
N ARG A 23 9.85 -12.17 6.21
CA ARG A 23 8.73 -13.10 6.05
C ARG A 23 7.58 -12.49 5.24
N ASP A 24 7.20 -11.26 5.57
CA ASP A 24 5.97 -10.65 5.06
C ASP A 24 6.18 -9.88 3.74
N THR A 25 7.34 -10.01 3.10
CA THR A 25 7.64 -9.30 1.85
C THR A 25 7.12 -10.01 0.63
N VAL A 26 6.73 -9.22 -0.38
CA VAL A 26 6.44 -9.73 -1.72
C VAL A 26 7.73 -10.22 -2.36
N ARG A 27 7.67 -11.40 -2.99
CA ARG A 27 8.76 -11.95 -3.80
C ARG A 27 8.32 -12.16 -5.24
N ASP A 28 9.26 -11.96 -6.18
CA ASP A 28 9.09 -12.29 -7.58
C ASP A 28 9.33 -13.79 -7.85
N GLU A 29 9.28 -14.20 -9.14
CA GLU A 29 9.51 -15.58 -9.56
C GLU A 29 10.94 -16.07 -9.31
N ALA A 30 11.92 -15.17 -9.27
CA ALA A 30 13.30 -15.48 -8.97
C ALA A 30 13.60 -15.50 -7.46
N GLY A 31 12.58 -15.22 -6.61
CA GLY A 31 12.71 -15.15 -5.15
C GLY A 31 13.25 -13.82 -4.63
N ASN A 32 13.43 -12.82 -5.47
CA ASN A 32 13.89 -11.50 -5.05
C ASN A 32 12.78 -10.72 -4.36
N TYR A 33 13.15 -9.88 -3.42
CA TYR A 33 12.23 -8.95 -2.76
C TYR A 33 11.83 -7.81 -3.69
N ILE A 34 10.54 -7.56 -3.80
CA ILE A 34 10.03 -6.44 -4.59
C ILE A 34 10.27 -5.14 -3.82
N GLN A 35 11.09 -4.29 -4.43
CA GLN A 35 11.39 -2.98 -3.86
C GLN A 35 10.18 -2.04 -3.97
N ALA A 36 9.90 -1.28 -2.90
CA ALA A 36 8.91 -0.21 -2.87
C ALA A 36 9.60 1.14 -3.11
N TRP A 37 10.10 1.74 -2.06
CA TRP A 37 10.72 3.06 -2.07
C TRP A 37 12.21 2.99 -1.78
N ALA A 38 12.93 4.04 -2.12
CA ALA A 38 14.28 4.26 -1.66
C ALA A 38 14.39 5.69 -1.08
N LEU A 39 14.92 5.80 0.11
CA LEU A 39 15.12 7.06 0.80
C LEU A 39 16.59 7.27 1.09
N ARG A 40 17.08 8.48 0.82
CA ARG A 40 18.43 8.86 1.24
C ARG A 40 18.41 9.26 2.70
N GLY A 41 19.17 8.55 3.54
CA GLY A 41 19.36 8.89 4.93
C GLY A 41 20.18 10.18 5.11
N ARG A 42 20.20 10.70 6.32
CA ARG A 42 21.05 11.86 6.69
C ARG A 42 22.54 11.56 6.59
N ASP A 43 22.89 10.30 6.67
CA ASP A 43 24.24 9.74 6.45
C ASP A 43 24.63 9.64 4.96
N GLY A 44 23.74 10.03 4.05
CA GLY A 44 23.93 9.92 2.61
C GLY A 44 23.67 8.53 2.02
N ILE A 45 23.39 7.52 2.85
CA ILE A 45 23.15 6.15 2.42
C ILE A 45 21.71 6.00 1.87
N MET A 46 21.57 5.22 0.79
CA MET A 46 20.25 4.87 0.25
C MET A 46 19.65 3.68 1.00
N HIS A 47 18.52 3.93 1.66
CA HIS A 47 17.75 2.90 2.35
C HIS A 47 16.62 2.42 1.47
N HIS A 48 16.69 1.16 1.05
CA HIS A 48 15.67 0.52 0.23
C HIS A 48 14.59 -0.10 1.11
N GLN A 49 13.35 0.05 0.70
CA GLN A 49 12.18 -0.54 1.36
C GLN A 49 11.61 -1.63 0.46
N ASN A 50 10.98 -2.62 1.05
CA ASN A 50 10.35 -3.71 0.32
C ASN A 50 8.82 -3.64 0.50
N ARG A 51 8.10 -4.22 -0.46
CA ARG A 51 6.64 -4.26 -0.40
C ARG A 51 6.16 -5.32 0.57
N VAL A 52 5.20 -4.96 1.41
CA VAL A 52 4.45 -5.91 2.23
C VAL A 52 3.52 -6.72 1.34
N CYS A 53 3.44 -8.03 1.54
CA CYS A 53 2.50 -8.86 0.82
C CYS A 53 1.06 -8.57 1.27
N PRO A 54 0.14 -8.29 0.34
CA PRO A 54 -1.26 -8.03 0.67
C PRO A 54 -1.96 -9.17 1.42
N GLN A 55 -1.38 -10.37 1.43
CA GLN A 55 -1.86 -11.48 2.23
C GLN A 55 -2.03 -11.11 3.70
N PHE A 56 -1.15 -10.26 4.21
CA PHE A 56 -1.11 -9.86 5.63
C PHE A 56 -1.90 -8.57 5.92
N ALA A 57 -2.39 -7.86 4.90
CA ALA A 57 -3.09 -6.60 5.10
C ALA A 57 -4.30 -6.70 6.03
N PRO A 58 -5.19 -7.72 5.94
CA PRO A 58 -6.32 -7.84 6.86
C PRO A 58 -5.90 -8.10 8.31
N GLU A 59 -4.86 -8.90 8.52
CA GLU A 59 -4.33 -9.21 9.85
C GLU A 59 -3.83 -7.94 10.53
N TYR A 60 -2.99 -7.18 9.84
CA TYR A 60 -2.43 -5.93 10.36
C TYR A 60 -3.50 -4.87 10.60
N THR A 61 -4.43 -4.72 9.66
CA THR A 61 -5.55 -3.80 9.82
C THR A 61 -6.37 -4.13 11.06
N ARG A 62 -6.73 -5.39 11.24
CA ARG A 62 -7.54 -5.83 12.37
C ARG A 62 -6.83 -5.64 13.71
N ALA A 63 -5.53 -5.89 13.74
CA ALA A 63 -4.74 -5.80 14.95
C ALA A 63 -4.53 -4.36 15.45
N GLU A 64 -4.40 -3.39 14.54
CA GLU A 64 -3.97 -2.04 14.92
C GLU A 64 -5.06 -0.98 14.72
N VAL A 65 -5.72 -0.95 13.57
CA VAL A 65 -6.52 0.22 13.17
C VAL A 65 -7.71 0.49 14.06
N PRO A 66 -8.56 -0.48 14.42
CA PRO A 66 -9.72 -0.20 15.25
C PRO A 66 -9.34 0.30 16.66
N ALA A 67 -8.23 -0.17 17.19
CA ALA A 67 -7.73 0.27 18.49
C ALA A 67 -7.21 1.71 18.42
N LEU A 68 -6.39 2.03 17.44
CA LEU A 68 -5.86 3.39 17.24
C LEU A 68 -6.98 4.39 16.93
N ALA A 69 -7.94 4.00 16.11
CA ALA A 69 -9.06 4.88 15.79
C ALA A 69 -9.87 5.25 17.03
N ARG A 70 -10.16 4.27 17.89
CA ARG A 70 -10.85 4.55 19.17
C ARG A 70 -10.01 5.39 20.13
N GLU A 71 -8.73 5.10 20.26
CA GLU A 71 -7.82 5.82 21.16
C GLU A 71 -7.72 7.31 20.79
N HIS A 72 -7.69 7.60 19.49
CA HIS A 72 -7.49 8.97 18.99
C HIS A 72 -8.78 9.64 18.50
N GLY A 73 -9.92 8.97 18.54
CA GLY A 73 -11.21 9.52 18.08
C GLY A 73 -11.28 9.73 16.57
N PHE A 74 -10.60 8.89 15.78
CA PHE A 74 -10.66 8.99 14.33
C PHE A 74 -11.98 8.40 13.80
N GLU A 75 -12.60 9.12 12.88
CA GLU A 75 -13.81 8.70 12.16
C GLU A 75 -13.52 8.17 10.76
N ALA A 76 -12.30 8.40 10.28
CA ALA A 76 -11.85 7.95 8.97
C ALA A 76 -10.45 7.36 9.05
N TRP A 77 -10.15 6.46 8.12
CA TRP A 77 -8.82 5.89 7.96
C TRP A 77 -8.41 5.84 6.49
N PHE A 78 -7.23 6.36 6.21
CA PHE A 78 -6.67 6.40 4.87
C PHE A 78 -5.53 5.38 4.73
N PHE A 79 -5.66 4.49 3.74
CA PHE A 79 -4.59 3.60 3.34
C PHE A 79 -3.80 4.17 2.18
N ASP A 80 -2.55 4.47 2.42
CA ASP A 80 -1.62 4.89 1.40
C ASP A 80 -1.31 3.74 0.42
N VAL A 81 -1.28 4.01 -0.88
CA VAL A 81 -1.04 3.07 -2.00
C VAL A 81 -1.81 1.75 -2.03
N MET A 82 -2.75 1.53 -1.13
CA MET A 82 -3.49 0.26 -1.08
C MET A 82 -4.47 0.09 -2.25
N GLY A 83 -5.00 1.20 -2.78
CA GLY A 83 -5.91 1.21 -3.92
C GLY A 83 -5.23 0.98 -5.27
N GLY A 84 -3.92 0.92 -5.31
CA GLY A 84 -3.13 0.68 -6.53
C GLY A 84 -3.35 -0.69 -7.15
N GLY A 85 -2.67 -0.92 -8.27
CA GLY A 85 -2.79 -2.16 -9.04
C GLY A 85 -2.53 -3.43 -8.22
N ALA A 86 -3.20 -4.50 -8.58
CA ALA A 86 -2.99 -5.80 -7.98
C ALA A 86 -1.56 -6.31 -8.19
N MET A 87 -0.98 -6.92 -7.18
CA MET A 87 0.34 -7.54 -7.25
C MET A 87 0.26 -9.05 -7.01
N GLU A 88 1.25 -9.76 -7.50
CA GLU A 88 1.46 -11.16 -7.21
C GLU A 88 2.58 -11.33 -6.19
N CYS A 89 2.52 -12.37 -5.40
CA CYS A 89 3.60 -12.80 -4.53
C CYS A 89 3.97 -14.25 -4.83
N ARG A 90 5.24 -14.51 -5.05
CA ARG A 90 5.78 -15.84 -5.31
C ARG A 90 6.55 -16.43 -4.12
N ALA A 91 6.42 -15.82 -2.94
CA ALA A 91 6.98 -16.40 -1.72
C ALA A 91 6.35 -17.77 -1.46
N PRO A 92 7.14 -18.84 -1.27
CA PRO A 92 6.58 -20.19 -1.05
C PRO A 92 5.67 -20.28 0.17
N GLU A 93 5.93 -19.47 1.19
CA GLU A 93 5.21 -19.48 2.47
C GLU A 93 3.85 -18.76 2.40
N HIS A 94 3.69 -17.84 1.43
CA HIS A 94 2.47 -17.06 1.25
C HIS A 94 2.29 -16.63 -0.22
N PRO A 95 2.17 -17.59 -1.14
CA PRO A 95 1.92 -17.26 -2.54
C PRO A 95 0.59 -16.53 -2.67
N LEU A 96 0.54 -15.56 -3.57
CA LEU A 96 -0.64 -14.71 -3.75
C LEU A 96 -0.81 -14.35 -5.22
N THR A 97 -1.94 -14.69 -5.79
CA THR A 97 -2.33 -14.25 -7.14
C THR A 97 -2.84 -12.81 -7.11
N ARG A 98 -2.90 -12.16 -8.27
CA ARG A 98 -3.51 -10.82 -8.42
C ARG A 98 -4.94 -10.76 -7.89
N ARG A 99 -5.73 -11.78 -8.19
CA ARG A 99 -7.12 -11.86 -7.72
C ARG A 99 -7.21 -11.94 -6.20
N GLU A 100 -6.37 -12.74 -5.59
CA GLU A 100 -6.28 -12.86 -4.14
C GLU A 100 -5.76 -11.58 -3.50
N SER A 101 -4.79 -10.91 -4.13
CA SER A 101 -4.30 -9.61 -3.70
C SER A 101 -5.44 -8.59 -3.59
N ILE A 102 -6.26 -8.48 -4.63
CA ILE A 102 -7.44 -7.61 -4.61
C ILE A 102 -8.39 -8.01 -3.47
N ARG A 103 -8.69 -9.31 -3.35
CA ARG A 103 -9.58 -9.82 -2.29
C ARG A 103 -9.06 -9.47 -0.91
N LYS A 104 -7.77 -9.65 -0.64
CA LYS A 104 -7.17 -9.34 0.66
C LYS A 104 -7.19 -7.85 0.98
N ARG A 105 -6.93 -7.00 0.00
CA ARG A 105 -7.06 -5.55 0.19
C ARG A 105 -8.51 -5.12 0.43
N ARG A 106 -9.47 -5.70 -0.30
CA ARG A 106 -10.91 -5.46 -0.04
C ARG A 106 -11.30 -5.89 1.37
N GLU A 107 -10.79 -7.02 1.87
CA GLU A 107 -11.00 -7.48 3.24
C GLU A 107 -10.46 -6.46 4.25
N ALA A 108 -9.31 -5.84 4.00
CA ALA A 108 -8.78 -4.79 4.86
C ALA A 108 -9.71 -3.55 4.90
N PHE A 109 -10.25 -3.12 3.76
CA PHE A 109 -11.26 -2.04 3.73
C PHE A 109 -12.54 -2.42 4.47
N GLN A 110 -13.00 -3.67 4.35
CA GLN A 110 -14.18 -4.14 5.06
C GLN A 110 -14.00 -4.06 6.58
N ILE A 111 -12.83 -4.38 7.09
CA ILE A 111 -12.50 -4.25 8.52
C ILE A 111 -12.66 -2.80 9.00
N LEU A 112 -12.31 -1.81 8.16
CA LEU A 112 -12.55 -0.40 8.49
C LEU A 112 -14.05 -0.10 8.58
N GLY A 113 -14.81 -0.56 7.59
CA GLY A 113 -16.28 -0.38 7.58
C GLY A 113 -16.94 -1.03 8.79
N ASP A 114 -16.54 -2.26 9.14
CA ASP A 114 -17.05 -2.99 10.30
C ASP A 114 -16.71 -2.27 11.63
N ALA A 115 -15.61 -1.51 11.64
CA ALA A 115 -15.22 -0.65 12.76
C ALA A 115 -15.90 0.73 12.75
N GLY A 116 -16.80 0.99 11.79
CA GLY A 116 -17.50 2.27 11.65
C GLY A 116 -16.65 3.40 11.06
N LEU A 117 -15.54 3.08 10.41
CA LEU A 117 -14.63 4.08 9.85
C LEU A 117 -14.93 4.34 8.37
N ILE A 118 -14.87 5.62 7.99
CA ILE A 118 -14.85 6.02 6.59
C ILE A 118 -13.49 5.62 6.01
N SER A 119 -13.49 4.74 5.01
CA SER A 119 -12.26 4.23 4.42
C SER A 119 -11.85 5.00 3.17
N GLY A 120 -10.58 5.35 3.07
CA GLY A 120 -9.99 5.99 1.92
C GLY A 120 -8.69 5.32 1.49
N THR A 121 -8.24 5.62 0.27
CA THR A 121 -6.96 5.12 -0.23
C THR A 121 -6.33 6.04 -1.25
N GLU A 122 -5.00 6.01 -1.34
CA GLU A 122 -4.28 6.51 -2.49
C GLU A 122 -4.44 5.53 -3.67
N GLU A 123 -4.51 6.07 -4.89
CA GLU A 123 -4.64 5.32 -6.13
C GLU A 123 -5.89 4.39 -6.17
N GLY A 124 -7.06 4.96 -6.41
CA GLY A 124 -8.27 4.14 -6.59
C GLY A 124 -8.36 3.50 -7.97
N CYS A 125 -8.83 2.27 -8.03
CA CYS A 125 -9.22 1.61 -9.27
C CYS A 125 -10.58 0.91 -9.11
N GLU A 126 -11.15 0.46 -10.23
CA GLU A 126 -12.46 -0.19 -10.27
C GLU A 126 -12.57 -1.42 -9.37
N SER A 127 -11.44 -2.08 -9.10
CA SER A 127 -11.43 -3.26 -8.23
C SER A 127 -11.85 -2.98 -6.79
N TYR A 128 -11.82 -1.72 -6.36
CA TYR A 128 -12.16 -1.32 -4.99
C TYR A 128 -13.47 -0.55 -4.86
N VAL A 129 -14.21 -0.40 -5.96
CA VAL A 129 -15.56 0.17 -5.92
C VAL A 129 -16.43 -0.65 -4.97
N GLY A 130 -17.13 0.03 -4.07
CA GLY A 130 -17.93 -0.57 -3.00
C GLY A 130 -17.13 -1.17 -1.83
N ALA A 131 -15.80 -1.06 -1.84
CA ALA A 131 -14.96 -1.48 -0.72
C ALA A 131 -14.34 -0.30 0.04
N CYS A 132 -14.02 0.80 -0.64
CA CYS A 132 -13.60 2.05 -0.01
C CYS A 132 -14.54 3.19 -0.38
N CYS A 133 -14.59 4.21 0.48
CA CYS A 133 -15.52 5.33 0.34
C CYS A 133 -14.97 6.42 -0.59
N TYR A 134 -13.65 6.65 -0.58
CA TYR A 134 -13.00 7.64 -1.42
C TYR A 134 -11.58 7.22 -1.80
N SER A 135 -11.05 7.85 -2.86
CA SER A 135 -9.65 7.68 -3.24
C SER A 135 -9.02 9.03 -3.56
N GLU A 136 -7.78 9.20 -3.16
CA GLU A 136 -6.92 10.29 -3.57
C GLU A 136 -6.03 9.82 -4.72
N GLY A 137 -5.94 10.62 -5.75
CA GLY A 137 -5.17 10.27 -6.94
C GLY A 137 -5.84 9.16 -7.75
N LYS A 138 -5.68 9.23 -9.04
CA LYS A 138 -6.07 8.18 -9.98
C LYS A 138 -4.83 7.70 -10.68
N LEU A 139 -4.78 6.43 -11.03
CA LEU A 139 -3.78 5.94 -11.95
C LEU A 139 -3.88 6.74 -13.24
N SER A 140 -2.87 7.57 -13.50
CA SER A 140 -2.84 8.35 -14.74
C SER A 140 -2.80 7.41 -15.93
N PRO A 141 -3.64 7.61 -16.95
CA PRO A 141 -3.54 6.87 -18.20
C PRO A 141 -2.11 6.93 -18.76
N ALA A 142 -1.69 5.87 -19.44
CA ALA A 142 -0.34 5.77 -19.99
C ALA A 142 0.03 6.96 -20.88
N LEU A 143 -0.92 7.51 -21.61
CA LEU A 143 -0.75 8.70 -22.46
C LEU A 143 -0.34 9.95 -21.67
N TYR A 144 -0.91 10.17 -20.50
CA TYR A 144 -0.52 11.29 -19.64
C TYR A 144 0.89 11.13 -19.09
N ARG A 145 1.30 9.90 -18.80
CA ARG A 145 2.67 9.61 -18.36
C ARG A 145 3.69 9.85 -19.45
N LEU A 146 3.37 9.53 -20.70
CA LEU A 146 4.23 9.84 -21.85
C LEU A 146 4.36 11.34 -22.05
N ASN A 147 3.25 12.08 -22.10
CA ASN A 147 3.25 13.53 -22.25
C ASN A 147 3.97 14.25 -21.10
N TYR A 148 3.88 13.71 -19.89
CA TYR A 148 4.61 14.25 -18.75
C TYR A 148 6.13 14.15 -18.92
N ARG A 149 6.63 13.02 -19.38
CA ARG A 149 8.07 12.81 -19.61
C ARG A 149 8.60 13.73 -20.72
N GLU A 150 7.83 13.90 -21.77
CA GLU A 150 8.18 14.74 -22.89
C GLU A 150 8.07 16.25 -22.58
N SER A 151 7.10 16.64 -21.78
CA SER A 151 6.83 18.05 -21.49
C SER A 151 7.64 18.63 -20.32
N GLY A 152 8.35 17.81 -19.54
CA GLY A 152 9.08 18.25 -18.36
C GLY A 152 8.22 18.86 -17.24
N ARG A 153 6.91 18.65 -17.28
CA ARG A 153 5.97 19.20 -16.30
C ARG A 153 6.03 18.48 -14.97
N SER A 154 5.70 19.19 -13.89
CA SER A 154 5.65 18.59 -12.55
C SER A 154 4.50 17.59 -12.41
N LYS A 155 4.61 16.70 -11.44
CA LYS A 155 3.56 15.72 -11.12
C LYS A 155 2.16 16.34 -10.94
N ALA A 156 2.10 17.54 -10.38
CA ALA A 156 0.83 18.25 -10.15
C ALA A 156 0.01 18.49 -11.42
N HIS A 157 0.66 18.56 -12.58
CA HIS A 157 -0.02 18.74 -13.86
C HIS A 157 -0.49 17.45 -14.52
N GLN A 158 -0.13 16.29 -13.99
CA GLN A 158 -0.58 14.99 -14.51
C GLN A 158 -2.06 14.71 -14.21
N TYR A 159 -2.60 15.32 -13.17
CA TYR A 159 -3.93 15.06 -12.65
C TYR A 159 -4.95 16.16 -12.95
N THR A 160 -4.56 17.17 -13.66
CA THR A 160 -5.49 18.20 -14.15
C THR A 160 -6.11 17.73 -15.47
N PRO A 161 -7.45 17.64 -15.57
CA PRO A 161 -8.15 17.30 -16.80
C PRO A 161 -7.92 18.34 -17.90
#